data_f59f1447320e7f5344741be46dabc7e9
#
_entry.id   f59f1447320e7f5344741be46dabc7e9
#
_cell.length_a   1.000
_cell.length_b   1.000
_cell.length_c   1.000
_cell.angle_alpha   90.00
_cell.angle_beta   90.00
_cell.angle_gamma   90.00
#
_symmetry.space_group_name_H-M   'P 1'
#
loop_
_entity.id
_entity.type
_entity.pdbx_description
1 polymer ?
#
loop_
_entity_poly.entity_id
_entity_poly.type
_entity_poly.pdbx_seq_one_letter_code
_entity_poly.pdbx_strand_id
1 'polypeptide(L)' 'MAYEQYFTTCKRCGRKILMTVNQETRKMIPCEPELHRFSPGGGPETYVTPDGIMKRGVKDYNGEPGYRKHLKNCKEKKNG' A
#
# COMPACT_ATOMS: atom_id res chain seq x y z
N MET A 1 5.69 17.14 8.55
CA MET A 1 6.59 16.47 7.75
C MET A 1 5.92 15.68 6.67
N ALA A 2 6.33 15.86 5.48
CA ALA A 2 5.70 15.21 4.36
C ALA A 2 6.27 13.82 4.17
N TYR A 3 5.42 12.87 3.86
CA TYR A 3 5.89 11.54 3.56
C TYR A 3 6.25 11.48 2.09
N GLU A 4 7.24 10.69 1.76
CA GLU A 4 7.66 10.55 0.39
C GLU A 4 6.77 9.52 -0.27
N GLN A 5 5.85 9.97 -1.07
CA GLN A 5 4.99 9.07 -1.81
C GLN A 5 4.55 9.79 -3.08
N TYR A 6 4.28 9.01 -4.10
CA TYR A 6 3.87 9.60 -5.36
C TYR A 6 3.08 8.58 -6.17
N PHE A 7 2.27 9.07 -7.10
CA PHE A 7 1.48 8.19 -7.95
C PHE A 7 2.30 7.86 -9.19
N THR A 8 2.15 6.65 -9.65
CA THR A 8 2.80 6.22 -10.86
C THR A 8 1.97 5.12 -11.47
N THR A 9 2.48 4.47 -12.51
CA THR A 9 1.74 3.41 -13.19
C THR A 9 2.51 2.11 -13.08
N CYS A 10 1.81 1.06 -12.74
CA CYS A 10 2.44 -0.25 -12.66
C CYS A 10 2.76 -0.73 -14.05
N LYS A 11 4.01 -1.07 -14.31
CA LYS A 11 4.43 -1.50 -15.60
C LYS A 11 3.88 -2.86 -15.98
N ARG A 12 3.43 -3.62 -15.04
CA ARG A 12 2.90 -4.94 -15.34
C ARG A 12 1.44 -4.92 -15.72
N CYS A 13 0.63 -4.22 -14.98
CA CYS A 13 -0.80 -4.23 -15.23
C CYS A 13 -1.34 -2.90 -15.74
N GLY A 14 -0.51 -1.89 -15.79
CA GLY A 14 -0.92 -0.60 -16.32
C GLY A 14 -1.84 0.21 -15.43
N ARG A 15 -2.05 -0.23 -14.22
CA ARG A 15 -2.95 0.49 -13.32
C ARG A 15 -2.21 1.55 -12.54
N LYS A 16 -2.95 2.55 -12.10
CA LYS A 16 -2.35 3.60 -11.31
C LYS A 16 -2.07 3.05 -9.92
N ILE A 17 -0.93 3.32 -9.41
CA ILE A 17 -0.55 2.88 -8.06
C ILE A 17 0.06 4.05 -7.31
N LEU A 18 0.13 3.89 -6.01
CA LEU A 18 0.76 4.88 -5.14
C LEU A 18 2.04 4.25 -4.61
N MET A 19 3.15 4.88 -4.87
CA MET A 19 4.42 4.38 -4.38
C MET A 19 4.72 5.03 -3.05
N THR A 20 4.89 4.25 -2.01
CA THR A 20 5.23 4.77 -0.69
C THR A 20 6.69 4.45 -0.40
N VAL A 21 7.32 5.23 0.42
CA VAL A 21 8.72 5.05 0.75
C VAL A 21 8.86 4.91 2.26
N ASN A 22 9.45 3.81 2.70
CA ASN A 22 9.70 3.60 4.10
C ASN A 22 10.78 4.58 4.54
N GLN A 23 10.47 5.40 5.51
CA GLN A 23 11.38 6.46 5.92
C GLN A 23 12.64 5.93 6.59
N GLU A 24 12.57 4.75 7.15
CA GLU A 24 13.73 4.18 7.81
C GLU A 24 14.62 3.39 6.87
N THR A 25 14.05 2.54 6.05
CA THR A 25 14.85 1.68 5.19
C THR A 25 14.98 2.22 3.79
N ARG A 26 14.20 3.22 3.45
CA ARG A 26 14.19 3.83 2.14
C ARG A 26 13.72 2.87 1.06
N LYS A 27 13.03 1.83 1.43
CA LYS A 27 12.50 0.90 0.45
C LYS A 27 11.17 1.40 -0.04
N MET A 28 10.89 1.16 -1.30
CA MET A 28 9.64 1.59 -1.90
C MET A 28 8.66 0.46 -1.93
N ILE A 29 7.41 0.74 -1.61
CA ILE A 29 6.36 -0.26 -1.59
C ILE A 29 5.23 0.22 -2.48
N PRO A 30 4.94 -0.49 -3.57
CA PRO A 30 3.83 -0.11 -4.42
C PRO A 30 2.51 -0.48 -3.78
N CYS A 31 1.59 0.44 -3.74
CA CYS A 31 0.31 0.27 -3.08
C CYS A 31 -0.83 0.66 -3.99
N GLU A 32 -2.01 0.17 -3.66
CA GLU A 32 -3.22 0.63 -4.34
C GLU A 32 -3.45 2.08 -3.92
N PRO A 33 -3.91 2.92 -4.81
CA PRO A 33 -4.05 4.34 -4.48
C PRO A 33 -5.19 4.67 -3.55
N GLU A 34 -6.08 3.72 -3.33
CA GLU A 34 -7.24 3.95 -2.51
C GLU A 34 -6.89 3.89 -1.03
N LEU A 35 -7.31 4.87 -0.29
CA LEU A 35 -7.03 4.92 1.14
C LEU A 35 -8.09 4.17 1.92
N HIS A 36 -7.68 3.34 2.82
CA HIS A 36 -8.57 2.61 3.69
C HIS A 36 -8.13 2.84 5.14
N ARG A 37 -8.87 2.29 6.07
CA ARG A 37 -8.53 2.41 7.46
C ARG A 37 -8.42 1.04 8.08
N PHE A 38 -7.42 0.87 8.91
CA PHE A 38 -7.13 -0.42 9.52
C PHE A 38 -6.72 -0.24 10.97
N SER A 39 -6.94 -1.28 11.75
CA SER A 39 -6.54 -1.30 13.14
C SER A 39 -5.39 -2.29 13.27
N PRO A 40 -4.22 -1.87 13.76
CA PRO A 40 -3.07 -2.77 13.86
C PRO A 40 -3.26 -3.74 15.03
N GLY A 41 -2.39 -4.70 15.11
CA GLY A 41 -2.47 -5.66 16.19
C GLY A 41 -2.52 -7.09 15.69
N GLY A 42 -2.24 -7.28 14.41
CA GLY A 42 -2.29 -8.61 13.85
C GLY A 42 -3.65 -8.87 13.24
N GLY A 43 -3.69 -9.70 12.26
CA GLY A 43 -4.94 -9.99 11.58
C GLY A 43 -4.66 -10.39 10.15
N PRO A 44 -5.72 -10.68 9.39
CA PRO A 44 -5.55 -11.16 8.03
C PRO A 44 -5.19 -10.11 7.01
N GLU A 45 -5.34 -8.84 7.35
CA GLU A 45 -5.06 -7.78 6.39
C GLU A 45 -3.65 -7.26 6.55
N THR A 46 -3.01 -6.99 5.42
CA THR A 46 -1.70 -6.35 5.43
C THR A 46 -1.87 -4.98 4.80
N TYR A 47 -1.38 -3.97 5.42
CA TYR A 47 -1.52 -2.62 4.90
C TYR A 47 -0.23 -1.84 5.11
N VAL A 48 -0.10 -0.75 4.37
CA VAL A 48 1.08 0.09 4.43
C VAL A 48 0.63 1.48 4.84
N THR A 49 1.23 2.01 5.88
CA THR A 49 0.87 3.35 6.35
C THR A 49 1.47 4.39 5.40
N PRO A 50 0.99 5.63 5.46
CA PRO A 50 1.52 6.66 4.56
C PRO A 50 3.01 6.90 4.69
N ASP A 51 3.60 6.55 5.83
CA ASP A 51 5.04 6.70 6.00
C ASP A 51 5.78 5.45 5.55
N GLY A 52 5.10 4.54 4.88
CA GLY A 52 5.78 3.40 4.27
C GLY A 52 6.03 2.21 5.17
N ILE A 53 5.34 2.13 6.27
CA ILE A 53 5.54 1.03 7.21
C ILE A 53 4.47 -0.02 7.01
N MET A 54 4.88 -1.27 6.82
CA MET A 54 3.97 -2.35 6.60
C MET A 54 3.49 -2.91 7.93
N LYS A 55 2.20 -3.08 8.06
CA LYS A 55 1.62 -3.61 9.29
C LYS A 55 0.55 -4.63 8.98
N ARG A 56 0.16 -5.37 9.96
CA ARG A 56 -0.92 -6.34 9.81
C ARG A 56 -2.02 -5.98 10.79
N GLY A 57 -3.25 -6.14 10.36
CA GLY A 57 -4.37 -5.80 11.21
C GLY A 57 -5.66 -6.19 10.55
N VAL A 58 -6.73 -5.48 10.89
CA VAL A 58 -8.06 -5.73 10.34
C VAL A 58 -8.61 -4.40 9.86
N LYS A 59 -9.53 -4.48 8.93
CA LYS A 59 -10.17 -3.27 8.44
C LYS A 59 -10.99 -2.71 9.56
N ASP A 60 -10.86 -1.44 9.84
CA ASP A 60 -11.53 -0.83 10.95
C ASP A 60 -11.91 0.57 10.56
N TYR A 61 -13.19 0.83 10.52
CA TYR A 61 -13.70 2.12 10.14
C TYR A 61 -13.10 3.25 10.96
N ASN A 62 -12.75 2.98 12.21
CA ASN A 62 -12.15 3.98 13.08
C ASN A 62 -10.64 3.80 13.22
N GLY A 63 -10.03 3.08 12.32
CA GLY A 63 -8.61 2.79 12.43
C GLY A 63 -7.73 3.88 11.83
N GLU A 64 -6.46 3.57 11.67
CA GLU A 64 -5.52 4.50 11.09
C GLU A 64 -5.51 4.36 9.58
N PRO A 65 -5.10 5.39 8.86
CA PRO A 65 -5.08 5.32 7.41
C PRO A 65 -4.03 4.34 6.92
N GLY A 66 -4.32 3.65 5.84
CA GLY A 66 -3.39 2.70 5.27
C GLY A 66 -3.79 2.36 3.85
N TYR A 67 -2.84 1.79 3.11
CA TYR A 67 -3.06 1.40 1.74
C TYR A 67 -2.81 -0.08 1.60
N ARG A 68 -3.46 -0.73 0.67
CA ARG A 68 -3.23 -2.14 0.42
C ARG A 68 -2.06 -2.28 -0.53
N LYS A 69 -1.27 -3.32 -0.35
CA LYS A 69 -0.13 -3.54 -1.23
C LYS A 69 -0.63 -3.87 -2.62
N HIS A 70 -0.06 -3.25 -3.61
CA HIS A 70 -0.48 -3.47 -4.99
C HIS A 70 -0.06 -4.84 -5.50
N LEU A 71 1.11 -5.30 -5.12
CA LEU A 71 1.60 -6.55 -5.64
C LEU A 71 0.63 -7.70 -5.41
N LYS A 72 -0.10 -7.65 -4.33
CA LYS A 72 -1.03 -8.70 -4.05
C LYS A 72 -2.19 -8.64 -5.01
N ASN A 73 -2.54 -7.48 -5.52
CA ASN A 73 -3.65 -7.31 -6.42
C ASN A 73 -3.25 -7.05 -7.86
N CYS A 74 -1.98 -7.17 -8.17
CA CYS A 74 -1.53 -6.91 -9.53
C CYS A 74 -1.87 -8.09 -10.41
N LYS A 75 -2.79 -7.90 -11.34
CA LYS A 75 -3.13 -8.93 -12.25
C LYS A 75 -2.34 -8.72 -13.46
N GLU A 76 -1.20 -9.31 -13.55
CA GLU A 76 -0.39 -9.22 -14.67
C GLU A 76 -1.15 -9.57 -15.81
N LYS A 77 -1.10 -8.86 -16.84
CA LYS A 77 -1.72 -9.14 -17.99
C LYS A 77 -1.18 -10.26 -18.60
N LYS A 78 -1.32 -11.22 -18.32
CA LYS A 78 -0.83 -12.36 -18.90
C LYS A 78 -1.30 -12.56 -20.03
N ASN A 79 -1.41 -12.44 -20.50
CA ASN A 79 -1.80 -12.62 -21.47
C ASN A 79 -1.82 -13.53 -21.81
N GLY A 80 -1.94 -13.59 -21.67
CA GLY A 80 -2.18 -14.39 -21.93
C GLY A 80 -1.91 -14.65 -21.57
#